data_7f6cb2f723c9543f52e5e576b3247781
#
_entry.id   7f6cb2f723c9543f52e5e576b3247781
#
_cell.length_a   1.000
_cell.length_b   1.000
_cell.length_c   1.000
_cell.angle_alpha   90.00
_cell.angle_beta   90.00
_cell.angle_gamma   90.00
#
_symmetry.space_group_name_H-M   'P 1'
#
loop_
_entity.id
_entity.type
_entity.pdbx_description
1 polymer ?
#
loop_
_entity_poly.entity_id
_entity_poly.type
_entity_poly.pdbx_seq_one_letter_code
_entity_poly.pdbx_strand_id
1 'polypeptide(L)'
;MYFKLAWRNMWRSRRRTLITISSIFFAVIFAILMRVAVIGLFGKMINDTVSMSYGYIQIHHSGYWENKSVDSTFEENKKLTSILNNEKEITLWTPRVETFALASSGEHTRGMMVMGIEPGKEDAISKLSQKVDRKSVV
;
A
#
# COMPACT_ATOMS: atom_id res chain seq x y z
N MET A 1 45.41 -7.66 34.33
CA MET A 1 45.04 -7.48 35.77
C MET A 1 43.75 -6.68 35.95
N TYR A 2 43.56 -5.60 35.23
CA TYR A 2 42.40 -4.68 35.39
C TYR A 2 41.05 -5.30 35.10
N PHE A 3 40.91 -6.20 34.12
CA PHE A 3 39.66 -6.85 33.76
C PHE A 3 39.07 -7.72 34.91
N LYS A 4 39.95 -8.43 35.61
CA LYS A 4 39.56 -9.28 36.76
C LYS A 4 39.09 -8.46 37.94
N LEU A 5 39.70 -7.29 38.16
CA LEU A 5 39.29 -6.33 39.21
C LEU A 5 37.93 -5.67 38.85
N ALA A 6 37.73 -5.26 37.57
CA ALA A 6 36.49 -4.69 37.12
C ALA A 6 35.32 -5.69 37.24
N TRP A 7 35.54 -6.93 36.80
CA TRP A 7 34.55 -8.01 36.95
C TRP A 7 34.14 -8.26 38.40
N ARG A 8 35.13 -8.33 39.32
CA ARG A 8 34.86 -8.54 40.76
C ARG A 8 34.16 -7.34 41.36
N ASN A 9 34.40 -6.13 40.92
CA ASN A 9 33.72 -4.93 41.38
C ASN A 9 32.25 -4.86 40.91
N MET A 10 31.98 -5.27 39.65
CA MET A 10 30.59 -5.38 39.11
C MET A 10 29.74 -6.35 39.96
N TRP A 11 30.29 -7.47 40.35
CA TRP A 11 29.56 -8.47 41.13
C TRP A 11 29.42 -8.13 42.63
N ARG A 12 30.08 -7.12 43.10
CA ARG A 12 29.96 -6.66 44.49
C ARG A 12 28.63 -5.99 44.77
N SER A 13 28.00 -5.34 43.78
CA SER A 13 26.65 -4.74 43.87
C SER A 13 25.69 -5.38 42.91
N ARG A 14 25.40 -6.67 43.07
CA ARG A 14 24.60 -7.50 42.15
C ARG A 14 23.25 -6.91 41.80
N ARG A 15 22.53 -6.33 42.76
CA ARG A 15 21.21 -5.72 42.52
C ARG A 15 21.30 -4.55 41.50
N ARG A 16 22.25 -3.65 41.66
CA ARG A 16 22.45 -2.51 40.81
C ARG A 16 22.86 -2.94 39.40
N THR A 17 23.80 -3.88 39.30
CA THR A 17 24.27 -4.43 38.03
C THR A 17 23.16 -5.15 37.27
N LEU A 18 22.34 -5.96 37.95
CA LEU A 18 21.20 -6.63 37.33
C LEU A 18 20.17 -5.66 36.79
N ILE A 19 19.81 -4.61 37.54
CA ILE A 19 18.87 -3.59 37.09
C ILE A 19 19.38 -2.91 35.83
N THR A 20 20.67 -2.53 35.78
CA THR A 20 21.27 -1.87 34.64
C THR A 20 21.30 -2.78 33.41
N ILE A 21 21.72 -4.04 33.58
CA ILE A 21 21.75 -5.02 32.49
C ILE A 21 20.33 -5.28 31.96
N SER A 22 19.35 -5.49 32.85
CA SER A 22 17.97 -5.70 32.46
C SER A 22 17.40 -4.51 31.71
N SER A 23 17.69 -3.29 32.16
CA SER A 23 17.24 -2.07 31.48
C SER A 23 17.79 -1.99 30.04
N ILE A 24 19.09 -2.24 29.85
CA ILE A 24 19.69 -2.25 28.51
C ILE A 24 19.11 -3.38 27.66
N PHE A 25 18.94 -4.57 28.22
CA PHE A 25 18.38 -5.72 27.55
C PHE A 25 16.95 -5.44 27.03
N PHE A 26 16.08 -4.91 27.89
CA PHE A 26 14.73 -4.53 27.47
C PHE A 26 14.73 -3.40 26.44
N ALA A 27 15.59 -2.40 26.61
CA ALA A 27 15.70 -1.31 25.65
C ALA A 27 16.06 -1.81 24.24
N VAL A 28 17.03 -2.73 24.15
CA VAL A 28 17.42 -3.34 22.86
C VAL A 28 16.29 -4.18 22.26
N ILE A 29 15.63 -5.00 23.07
CA ILE A 29 14.49 -5.80 22.62
C ILE A 29 13.38 -4.90 22.08
N PHE A 30 12.98 -3.87 22.83
CA PHE A 30 11.93 -2.96 22.38
C PHE A 30 12.32 -2.20 21.11
N ALA A 31 13.58 -1.80 20.98
CA ALA A 31 14.06 -1.15 19.76
C ALA A 31 13.95 -2.08 18.54
N ILE A 32 14.32 -3.35 18.68
CA ILE A 32 14.21 -4.34 17.61
C ILE A 32 12.74 -4.60 17.27
N LEU A 33 11.88 -4.83 18.27
CA LEU A 33 10.45 -5.07 18.07
C LEU A 33 9.77 -3.89 17.37
N MET A 34 10.09 -2.66 17.80
CA MET A 34 9.56 -1.46 17.16
C MET A 34 10.00 -1.36 15.71
N ARG A 35 11.27 -1.66 15.42
CA ARG A 35 11.80 -1.66 14.05
C ARG A 35 11.07 -2.67 13.15
N VAL A 36 10.88 -3.89 13.64
CA VAL A 36 10.16 -4.94 12.90
C VAL A 36 8.70 -4.56 12.68
N ALA A 37 8.02 -4.01 13.70
CA ALA A 37 6.65 -3.56 13.58
C ALA A 37 6.48 -2.45 12.54
N VAL A 38 7.36 -1.45 12.56
CA VAL A 38 7.35 -0.35 11.58
C VAL A 38 7.53 -0.87 10.15
N ILE A 39 8.54 -1.71 9.91
CA ILE A 39 8.78 -2.29 8.57
C ILE A 39 7.58 -3.11 8.10
N GLY A 40 7.01 -3.93 8.97
CA GLY A 40 5.85 -4.75 8.66
C GLY A 40 4.60 -3.93 8.32
N LEU A 41 4.33 -2.87 9.10
CA LEU A 41 3.20 -1.97 8.86
C LEU A 41 3.36 -1.20 7.54
N PHE A 42 4.54 -0.64 7.27
CA PHE A 42 4.80 0.06 6.01
C PHE A 42 4.70 -0.88 4.81
N GLY A 43 5.26 -2.08 4.89
CA GLY A 43 5.16 -3.07 3.82
C GLY A 43 3.72 -3.44 3.51
N LYS A 44 2.92 -3.67 4.55
CA LYS A 44 1.48 -3.94 4.39
C LYS A 44 0.73 -2.74 3.83
N MET A 45 0.96 -1.54 4.35
CA MET A 45 0.30 -0.32 3.90
C MET A 45 0.58 -0.04 2.41
N ILE A 46 1.83 -0.18 1.97
CA ILE A 46 2.20 -0.01 0.56
C ILE A 46 1.48 -1.05 -0.29
N ASN A 47 1.54 -2.32 0.09
CA ASN A 47 0.92 -3.40 -0.66
C ASN A 47 -0.61 -3.23 -0.74
N ASP A 48 -1.27 -2.88 0.37
CA ASP A 48 -2.71 -2.67 0.40
C ASP A 48 -3.13 -1.45 -0.45
N THR A 49 -2.38 -0.34 -0.38
CA THR A 49 -2.67 0.87 -1.18
C THR A 49 -2.48 0.61 -2.67
N VAL A 50 -1.39 -0.03 -3.04
CA VAL A 50 -1.08 -0.33 -4.44
C VAL A 50 -2.07 -1.34 -5.01
N SER A 51 -2.38 -2.41 -4.28
CA SER A 51 -3.32 -3.44 -4.75
C SER A 51 -4.78 -2.97 -4.75
N MET A 52 -5.14 -1.97 -3.93
CA MET A 52 -6.54 -1.53 -3.82
C MET A 52 -6.96 -0.54 -4.91
N SER A 53 -6.08 0.38 -5.32
CA SER A 53 -6.58 1.55 -6.05
C SER A 53 -5.76 1.94 -7.28
N TYR A 54 -4.45 1.93 -7.19
CA TYR A 54 -3.65 2.65 -8.18
C TYR A 54 -2.70 1.78 -9.02
N GLY A 55 -2.39 0.55 -8.58
CA GLY A 55 -1.31 -0.22 -9.19
C GLY A 55 0.07 0.41 -8.92
N TYR A 56 1.13 -0.23 -9.41
CA TYR A 56 2.50 0.28 -9.25
C TYR A 56 2.85 1.36 -10.27
N ILE A 57 2.31 1.25 -11.47
CA ILE A 57 2.58 2.18 -12.58
C ILE A 57 1.25 2.47 -13.26
N GLN A 58 1.03 3.73 -13.63
CA GLN A 58 -0.13 4.17 -14.40
C GLN A 58 0.34 4.88 -15.67
N ILE A 59 -0.35 4.62 -16.75
CA ILE A 59 -0.12 5.29 -18.04
C ILE A 59 -1.33 6.17 -18.31
N HIS A 60 -1.11 7.47 -18.46
CA HIS A 60 -2.15 8.46 -18.73
C HIS A 60 -1.88 9.23 -19.99
N HIS A 61 -2.93 9.79 -20.59
CA HIS A 61 -2.80 10.82 -21.59
C HIS A 61 -2.20 12.09 -20.99
N SER A 62 -1.41 12.81 -21.77
CA SER A 62 -0.87 14.11 -21.34
C SER A 62 -2.00 15.08 -21.01
N GLY A 63 -1.97 15.66 -19.80
CA GLY A 63 -3.03 16.56 -19.32
C GLY A 63 -4.21 15.90 -18.58
N TYR A 64 -4.27 14.58 -18.52
CA TYR A 64 -5.35 13.89 -17.80
C TYR A 64 -5.43 14.26 -16.31
N TRP A 65 -4.28 14.42 -15.64
CA TRP A 65 -4.22 14.76 -14.22
C TRP A 65 -4.82 16.13 -13.86
N GLU A 66 -4.78 17.07 -14.80
CA GLU A 66 -5.27 18.42 -14.56
C GLU A 66 -6.81 18.47 -14.57
N ASN A 67 -7.43 17.75 -15.48
CA ASN A 67 -8.87 17.85 -15.72
C ASN A 67 -9.67 16.62 -15.30
N LYS A 68 -9.06 15.43 -15.24
CA LYS A 68 -9.69 14.13 -14.96
C LYS A 68 -11.00 13.93 -15.76
N SER A 69 -11.00 14.43 -17.00
CA SER A 69 -12.14 14.34 -17.91
C SER A 69 -12.01 13.11 -18.80
N VAL A 70 -13.16 12.55 -19.17
CA VAL A 70 -13.23 11.46 -20.16
C VAL A 70 -12.63 11.90 -21.50
N ASP A 71 -12.75 13.17 -21.86
CA ASP A 71 -12.17 13.71 -23.11
C ASP A 71 -10.64 13.69 -23.14
N SER A 72 -10.02 13.60 -21.97
CA SER A 72 -8.55 13.51 -21.81
C SER A 72 -8.07 12.07 -21.66
N THR A 73 -8.89 11.08 -21.99
CA THR A 73 -8.50 9.67 -22.00
C THR A 73 -7.89 9.30 -23.37
N PHE A 74 -7.28 8.14 -23.45
CA PHE A 74 -6.82 7.57 -24.70
C PHE A 74 -7.47 6.20 -24.94
N GLU A 75 -7.65 5.86 -26.20
CA GLU A 75 -8.20 4.56 -26.58
C GLU A 75 -7.12 3.47 -26.49
N GLU A 76 -7.56 2.26 -26.11
CA GLU A 76 -6.69 1.10 -26.11
C GLU A 76 -6.22 0.79 -27.54
N ASN A 77 -4.91 0.89 -27.75
CA ASN A 77 -4.29 0.62 -29.04
C ASN A 77 -3.63 -0.76 -29.03
N LYS A 78 -3.84 -1.54 -30.09
CA LYS A 78 -3.22 -2.88 -30.27
C LYS A 78 -1.70 -2.85 -30.10
N LYS A 79 -1.05 -1.76 -30.49
CA LYS A 79 0.39 -1.58 -30.30
C LYS A 79 0.77 -1.49 -28.84
N LEU A 80 0.02 -0.73 -28.04
CA LEU A 80 0.24 -0.60 -26.60
C LEU A 80 0.00 -1.95 -25.89
N THR A 81 -1.10 -2.61 -26.22
CA THR A 81 -1.44 -3.93 -25.68
C THR A 81 -0.36 -4.97 -25.99
N SER A 82 0.20 -4.96 -27.19
CA SER A 82 1.28 -5.87 -27.57
C SER A 82 2.57 -5.59 -26.81
N ILE A 83 2.90 -4.33 -26.55
CA ILE A 83 4.07 -3.93 -25.74
C ILE A 83 3.88 -4.41 -24.30
N LEU A 84 2.73 -4.13 -23.68
CA LEU A 84 2.44 -4.52 -22.30
C LEU A 84 2.46 -6.05 -22.09
N ASN A 85 1.97 -6.81 -23.07
CA ASN A 85 1.96 -8.27 -23.01
C ASN A 85 3.34 -8.90 -23.26
N ASN A 86 4.23 -8.23 -23.99
CA ASN A 86 5.56 -8.75 -24.29
C ASN A 86 6.61 -8.38 -23.24
N GLU A 87 6.32 -7.43 -22.37
CA GLU A 87 7.24 -7.01 -21.32
C GLU A 87 7.23 -7.99 -20.17
N LYS A 88 8.37 -8.61 -19.90
CA LYS A 88 8.50 -9.67 -18.86
C LYS A 88 8.34 -9.15 -17.42
N GLU A 89 8.57 -7.88 -17.22
CA GLU A 89 8.47 -7.24 -15.90
C GLU A 89 7.03 -6.88 -15.55
N ILE A 90 6.12 -6.85 -16.53
CA ILE A 90 4.69 -6.56 -16.32
C ILE A 90 3.95 -7.87 -16.07
N THR A 91 3.57 -8.08 -14.84
CA THR A 91 2.83 -9.28 -14.44
C THR A 91 1.35 -9.20 -14.80
N LEU A 92 0.72 -8.06 -14.57
CA LEU A 92 -0.70 -7.81 -14.82
C LEU A 92 -0.91 -6.34 -15.16
N TRP A 93 -1.86 -6.08 -16.05
CA TRP A 93 -2.32 -4.73 -16.38
C TRP A 93 -3.83 -4.74 -16.65
N THR A 94 -4.48 -3.61 -16.39
CA THR A 94 -5.91 -3.44 -16.63
C THR A 94 -6.21 -2.03 -17.11
N PRO A 95 -7.08 -1.84 -18.12
CA PRO A 95 -7.55 -0.53 -18.48
C PRO A 95 -8.59 -0.05 -17.46
N ARG A 96 -8.53 1.24 -17.11
CA ARG A 96 -9.50 1.92 -16.26
C ARG A 96 -9.85 3.27 -16.86
N VAL A 97 -11.09 3.68 -16.67
CA VAL A 97 -11.54 5.05 -16.95
C VAL A 97 -12.09 5.62 -15.66
N GLU A 98 -11.51 6.70 -15.20
CA GLU A 98 -11.95 7.39 -13.98
C GLU A 98 -12.48 8.77 -14.34
N THR A 99 -13.66 9.12 -13.85
CA THR A 99 -14.25 10.44 -14.05
C THR A 99 -15.11 10.83 -12.85
N PHE A 100 -15.41 12.10 -12.73
CA PHE A 100 -16.34 12.61 -11.73
C PHE A 100 -17.70 12.86 -12.37
N ALA A 101 -18.75 12.42 -11.69
CA ALA A 101 -20.13 12.63 -12.09
C ALA A 101 -20.98 13.08 -10.92
N LEU A 102 -22.09 13.73 -11.22
CA LEU A 102 -23.11 14.07 -10.25
C LEU A 102 -24.20 12.98 -10.30
N ALA A 103 -24.33 12.25 -9.22
CA ALA A 103 -25.43 11.34 -9.04
C ALA A 103 -26.57 12.05 -8.32
N SER A 104 -27.77 11.99 -8.88
CA SER A 104 -28.98 12.56 -8.32
C SER A 104 -30.02 11.48 -8.05
N SER A 105 -30.58 11.50 -6.86
CA SER A 105 -31.71 10.66 -6.48
C SER A 105 -32.73 11.52 -5.72
N GLY A 106 -33.85 11.84 -6.36
CA GLY A 106 -34.84 12.76 -5.82
C GLY A 106 -34.26 14.17 -5.59
N GLU A 107 -34.36 14.67 -4.37
CA GLU A 107 -33.86 16.01 -3.98
C GLU A 107 -32.37 16.04 -3.64
N HIS A 108 -31.70 14.89 -3.61
CA HIS A 108 -30.30 14.81 -3.19
C HIS A 108 -29.38 14.63 -4.41
N THR A 109 -28.42 15.54 -4.55
CA THR A 109 -27.36 15.45 -5.56
C THR A 109 -26.00 15.36 -4.86
N ARG A 110 -25.19 14.38 -5.25
CA ARG A 110 -23.83 14.18 -4.72
C ARG A 110 -22.85 13.97 -5.85
N GLY A 111 -21.68 14.63 -5.71
CA GLY A 111 -20.52 14.32 -6.55
C GLY A 111 -19.95 12.97 -6.17
N MET A 112 -19.71 12.13 -7.16
CA MET A 112 -19.06 10.84 -6.95
C MET A 112 -18.06 10.56 -8.07
N MET A 113 -17.06 9.76 -7.75
CA MET A 113 -16.14 9.22 -8.74
C MET A 113 -16.78 7.98 -9.38
N VAL A 114 -16.80 7.97 -10.70
CA VAL A 114 -17.25 6.82 -11.50
C VAL A 114 -16.03 6.17 -12.12
N MET A 115 -15.89 4.88 -11.92
CA MET A 115 -14.79 4.09 -12.43
C MET A 115 -15.33 3.03 -13.39
N GLY A 116 -14.93 3.13 -14.66
CA GLY A 116 -15.15 2.07 -15.66
C GLY A 116 -13.98 1.09 -15.61
N ILE A 117 -14.28 -0.19 -15.46
CA ILE A 117 -13.29 -1.26 -15.32
C ILE A 117 -13.64 -2.44 -16.22
N GLU A 118 -12.63 -3.24 -16.56
CA GLU A 118 -12.79 -4.57 -17.14
C GLU A 118 -12.83 -5.62 -16.02
N PRO A 119 -14.02 -6.20 -15.67
CA PRO A 119 -14.18 -6.96 -14.44
C PRO A 119 -13.20 -8.12 -14.27
N GLY A 120 -12.91 -8.86 -15.35
CA GLY A 120 -12.03 -10.04 -15.29
C GLY A 120 -10.57 -9.68 -15.00
N LYS A 121 -10.04 -8.66 -15.64
CA LYS A 121 -8.66 -8.19 -15.42
C LYS A 121 -8.53 -7.44 -14.10
N GLU A 122 -9.53 -6.65 -13.77
CA GLU A 122 -9.57 -5.88 -12.54
C GLU A 122 -9.59 -6.79 -11.31
N ASP A 123 -10.39 -7.85 -11.34
CA ASP A 123 -10.49 -8.78 -10.20
C ASP A 123 -9.20 -9.54 -9.93
N ALA A 124 -8.40 -9.80 -10.97
CA ALA A 124 -7.08 -10.39 -10.83
C ALA A 124 -6.09 -9.47 -10.06
N ILE A 125 -6.26 -8.15 -10.15
CA ILE A 125 -5.38 -7.16 -9.52
C ILE A 125 -5.89 -6.76 -8.14
N SER A 126 -7.15 -6.27 -8.07
CA SER A 126 -7.71 -5.62 -6.88
C SER A 126 -8.59 -6.52 -6.03
N LYS A 127 -8.97 -7.71 -6.55
CA LYS A 127 -9.93 -8.66 -5.94
C LYS A 127 -11.23 -7.95 -5.55
N LEU A 128 -11.71 -7.11 -6.46
CA LEU A 128 -12.86 -6.25 -6.23
C LEU A 128 -14.12 -7.04 -5.90
N SER A 129 -14.31 -8.20 -6.55
CA SER A 129 -15.44 -9.11 -6.30
C SER A 129 -15.57 -9.56 -4.84
N GLN A 130 -14.45 -9.64 -4.12
CA GLN A 130 -14.42 -10.03 -2.70
C GLN A 130 -14.70 -8.86 -1.75
N LYS A 131 -14.56 -7.61 -2.24
CA LYS A 131 -14.68 -6.39 -1.44
C LYS A 131 -16.05 -5.73 -1.57
N VAL A 132 -16.75 -5.97 -2.69
CA VAL A 132 -18.09 -5.42 -2.94
C VAL A 132 -19.10 -6.34 -2.29
N ASP A 133 -19.72 -5.88 -1.20
CA ASP A 133 -20.86 -6.60 -0.59
C ASP A 133 -22.11 -6.39 -1.47
N ARG A 134 -22.85 -7.47 -1.75
CA ARG A 134 -24.11 -7.46 -2.51
C ARG A 134 -25.17 -6.51 -1.95
N LYS A 135 -25.04 -6.08 -0.71
CA LYS A 135 -25.97 -5.16 -0.04
C LYS A 135 -25.73 -3.68 -0.34
N SER A 136 -24.61 -3.33 -0.95
CA SER A 136 -24.29 -1.94 -1.29
C SER A 136 -24.72 -1.52 -2.70
N VAL A 137 -25.44 -2.37 -3.41
CA VAL A 137 -26.08 -2.05 -4.69
C VAL A 137 -27.54 -1.72 -4.43
N VAL A 138 -27.81 -0.49 -4.00
CA VAL A 138 -29.15 0.13 -3.98
C VAL A 138 -29.06 1.45 -4.73
#